data_afb6247aecc3d53b5a2fc9bc5723fbc7
#
_entry.id   afb6247aecc3d53b5a2fc9bc5723fbc7
#
_cell.length_a   1.000
_cell.length_b   1.000
_cell.length_c   1.000
_cell.angle_alpha   90.00
_cell.angle_beta   90.00
_cell.angle_gamma   90.00
#
_symmetry.space_group_name_H-M   'P 1'
#
loop_
_entity.id
_entity.type
_entity.pdbx_description
1 polymer ?
#
loop_
_entity_poly.entity_id
_entity_poly.type
_entity_poly.pdbx_seq_one_letter_code
_entity_poly.pdbx_strand_id
1 'polypeptide(L)'
;MQIDLSKKEFRRLLDMVYIGNWILNSTRGDDRFADYDDLESKLFALCRGNGMDALVERYEGTDVPSRAFSDGGIHEAIMDYEDTVFYEILAEKLARRDMDYQPVSNDNYEALVSRMDDYIAEFEAHGTDNISIPDMDLP
;
A
#
# COMPACT_ATOMS: atom_id res chain seq x y z
N MET A 1 24.79 -16.41 -4.44
CA MET A 1 24.32 -15.30 -5.31
C MET A 1 24.87 -14.01 -4.73
N GLN A 2 25.41 -13.14 -5.56
CA GLN A 2 25.93 -11.82 -5.17
C GLN A 2 25.35 -10.79 -6.12
N ILE A 3 24.94 -9.63 -5.57
CA ILE A 3 24.46 -8.48 -6.33
C ILE A 3 25.29 -7.28 -5.88
N ASP A 4 25.93 -6.61 -6.80
CA ASP A 4 26.71 -5.41 -6.51
C ASP A 4 25.82 -4.17 -6.73
N LEU A 5 25.60 -3.41 -5.66
CA LEU A 5 24.76 -2.22 -5.65
C LEU A 5 25.57 -0.99 -5.20
N SER A 6 25.38 0.13 -5.88
CA SER A 6 25.79 1.43 -5.37
C SER A 6 24.95 1.80 -4.13
N LYS A 7 25.41 2.75 -3.32
CA LYS A 7 24.64 3.26 -2.16
C LYS A 7 23.25 3.76 -2.56
N LYS A 8 23.14 4.39 -3.73
CA LYS A 8 21.85 4.89 -4.22
C LYS A 8 20.89 3.77 -4.57
N GLU A 9 21.39 2.72 -5.23
CA GLU A 9 20.58 1.54 -5.57
C GLU A 9 20.19 0.76 -4.33
N PHE A 10 21.11 0.59 -3.37
CA PHE A 10 20.77 -0.06 -2.10
C PHE A 10 19.71 0.73 -1.32
N ARG A 11 19.80 2.07 -1.31
CA ARG A 11 18.73 2.90 -0.69
C ARG A 11 17.37 2.68 -1.37
N ARG A 12 17.33 2.50 -2.69
CA ARG A 12 16.09 2.16 -3.42
C ARG A 12 15.60 0.75 -3.13
N LEU A 13 16.52 -0.19 -2.98
CA LEU A 13 16.16 -1.55 -2.56
C LEU A 13 15.48 -1.56 -1.18
N LEU A 14 15.95 -0.76 -0.23
CA LEU A 14 15.30 -0.62 1.09
C LEU A 14 13.87 -0.07 0.97
N ASP A 15 13.63 0.91 0.09
CA ASP A 15 12.27 1.41 -0.19
C ASP A 15 11.36 0.29 -0.71
N MET A 16 11.83 -0.49 -1.68
CA MET A 16 11.06 -1.60 -2.27
C MET A 16 10.78 -2.72 -1.26
N VAL A 17 11.76 -3.06 -0.44
CA VAL A 17 11.60 -4.11 0.60
C VAL A 17 10.59 -3.64 1.65
N TYR A 18 10.69 -2.41 2.09
CA TYR A 18 9.76 -1.82 3.06
C TYR A 18 8.33 -1.80 2.54
N ILE A 19 8.10 -1.33 1.32
CA ILE A 19 6.77 -1.32 0.68
C ILE A 19 6.24 -2.76 0.56
N GLY A 20 7.07 -3.70 0.09
CA GLY A 20 6.68 -5.10 -0.05
C GLY A 20 6.26 -5.72 1.28
N ASN A 21 7.05 -5.53 2.33
CA ASN A 21 6.74 -6.02 3.67
C ASN A 21 5.51 -5.30 4.28
N TRP A 22 5.36 -4.00 4.04
CA TRP A 22 4.18 -3.23 4.45
C TRP A 22 2.89 -3.83 3.87
N ILE A 23 2.85 -4.08 2.56
CA ILE A 23 1.68 -4.66 1.90
C ILE A 23 1.37 -6.07 2.42
N LEU A 24 2.41 -6.87 2.66
CA LEU A 24 2.24 -8.25 3.11
C LEU A 24 1.83 -8.35 4.58
N ASN A 25 2.33 -7.47 5.44
CA ASN A 25 2.29 -7.66 6.88
C ASN A 25 1.59 -6.56 7.68
N SER A 26 1.37 -5.34 7.15
CA SER A 26 0.84 -4.22 7.95
C SER A 26 -0.56 -4.46 8.52
N THR A 27 -1.37 -5.26 7.86
CA THR A 27 -2.74 -5.59 8.28
C THR A 27 -2.86 -6.94 9.00
N ARG A 28 -1.72 -7.63 9.25
CA ARG A 28 -1.68 -8.95 9.87
C ARG A 28 -1.31 -8.86 11.35
N GLY A 29 -1.85 -9.78 12.15
CA GLY A 29 -1.47 -9.99 13.55
C GLY A 29 -0.56 -11.20 13.70
N ASP A 30 -1.07 -12.27 14.29
CA ASP A 30 -0.30 -13.51 14.53
C ASP A 30 -0.01 -14.32 13.25
N ASP A 31 -0.71 -14.01 12.17
CA ASP A 31 -0.56 -14.64 10.86
C ASP A 31 0.45 -13.93 9.93
N ARG A 32 1.38 -13.14 10.50
CA ARG A 32 2.43 -12.46 9.74
C ARG A 32 3.32 -13.43 8.98
N PHE A 33 3.79 -13.01 7.83
CA PHE A 33 4.84 -13.71 7.08
C PHE A 33 6.21 -13.37 7.66
N ALA A 34 6.66 -14.17 8.63
CA ALA A 34 7.88 -13.91 9.40
C ALA A 34 9.14 -13.88 8.53
N ASP A 35 9.19 -14.67 7.46
CA ASP A 35 10.32 -14.71 6.52
C ASP A 35 10.53 -13.37 5.78
N TYR A 36 9.46 -12.60 5.54
CA TYR A 36 9.57 -11.25 4.99
C TYR A 36 10.04 -10.24 6.03
N ASP A 37 9.59 -10.34 7.27
CA ASP A 37 10.09 -9.53 8.38
C ASP A 37 11.60 -9.78 8.62
N ASP A 38 12.01 -11.05 8.59
CA ASP A 38 13.42 -11.45 8.75
C ASP A 38 14.30 -10.93 7.61
N LEU A 39 13.79 -10.97 6.38
CA LEU A 39 14.52 -10.45 5.21
C LEU A 39 14.67 -8.92 5.28
N GLU A 40 13.62 -8.20 5.64
CA GLU A 40 13.67 -6.75 5.86
C GLU A 40 14.70 -6.40 6.92
N SER A 41 14.64 -7.04 8.10
CA SER A 41 15.60 -6.86 9.18
C SER A 41 17.04 -7.10 8.74
N LYS A 42 17.28 -8.17 8.01
CA LYS A 42 18.61 -8.51 7.47
C LYS A 42 19.15 -7.44 6.52
N LEU A 43 18.30 -6.87 5.66
CA LEU A 43 18.71 -5.83 4.73
C LEU A 43 18.94 -4.50 5.44
N PHE A 44 18.07 -4.11 6.38
CA PHE A 44 18.25 -2.90 7.17
C PHE A 44 19.49 -2.97 8.07
N ALA A 45 19.86 -4.14 8.58
CA ALA A 45 21.10 -4.34 9.33
C ALA A 45 22.35 -3.93 8.54
N LEU A 46 22.33 -4.06 7.20
CA LEU A 46 23.43 -3.64 6.33
C LEU A 46 23.61 -2.11 6.26
N CYS A 47 22.65 -1.33 6.74
CA CYS A 47 22.81 0.11 6.86
C CYS A 47 23.91 0.49 7.86
N ARG A 48 24.12 -0.35 8.90
CA ARG A 48 25.14 -0.13 9.92
C ARG A 48 26.53 -0.23 9.32
N GLY A 49 27.33 0.80 9.60
CA GLY A 49 28.70 0.86 9.09
C GLY A 49 28.85 1.17 7.59
N ASN A 50 27.73 1.36 6.85
CA ASN A 50 27.74 1.72 5.44
C ASN A 50 27.33 3.19 5.20
N GLY A 51 27.33 4.01 6.26
CA GLY A 51 26.99 5.43 6.18
C GLY A 51 25.50 5.69 6.02
N MET A 52 24.67 4.75 6.47
CA MET A 52 23.21 4.82 6.47
C MET A 52 22.62 4.43 7.84
N ASP A 53 23.41 4.59 8.91
CA ASP A 53 23.05 4.18 10.27
C ASP A 53 21.76 4.85 10.78
N ALA A 54 21.44 6.06 10.28
CA ALA A 54 20.21 6.75 10.62
C ALA A 54 18.94 6.07 10.09
N LEU A 55 19.05 5.15 9.13
CA LEU A 55 17.91 4.46 8.51
C LEU A 55 17.48 3.19 9.26
N VAL A 56 18.25 2.76 10.25
CA VAL A 56 18.02 1.53 11.02
C VAL A 56 18.03 1.82 12.51
N GLU A 57 17.15 1.19 13.24
CA GLU A 57 17.14 1.21 14.70
C GLU A 57 17.05 -0.21 15.26
N ARG A 58 17.33 -0.36 16.56
CA ARG A 58 17.24 -1.64 17.27
C ARG A 58 15.95 -1.67 18.08
N TYR A 59 15.10 -2.64 17.77
CA TYR A 59 13.86 -2.88 18.51
C TYR A 59 13.81 -4.35 18.94
N GLU A 60 13.68 -4.60 20.23
CA GLU A 60 13.62 -5.96 20.82
C GLU A 60 14.71 -6.93 20.30
N GLY A 61 15.92 -6.41 20.12
CA GLY A 61 17.06 -7.22 19.66
C GLY A 61 17.14 -7.40 18.14
N THR A 62 16.19 -6.84 17.37
CA THR A 62 16.12 -6.96 15.92
C THR A 62 16.39 -5.60 15.26
N ASP A 63 17.09 -5.58 14.13
CA ASP A 63 17.27 -4.37 13.34
C ASP A 63 16.00 -4.12 12.51
N VAL A 64 15.43 -2.94 12.65
CA VAL A 64 14.19 -2.53 11.98
C VAL A 64 14.38 -1.19 11.27
N PRO A 65 13.54 -0.85 10.27
CA PRO A 65 13.52 0.49 9.70
C PRO A 65 13.35 1.53 10.81
N SER A 66 14.21 2.54 10.83
CA SER A 66 14.09 3.61 11.82
C SER A 66 12.91 4.52 11.51
N ARG A 67 12.49 5.28 12.53
CA ARG A 67 11.52 6.34 12.34
C ARG A 67 11.97 7.37 11.30
N ALA A 68 13.27 7.71 11.27
CA ALA A 68 13.82 8.61 10.27
C ALA A 68 13.71 8.06 8.84
N PHE A 69 13.73 6.73 8.66
CA PHE A 69 13.46 6.09 7.38
C PHE A 69 11.99 6.21 7.01
N SER A 70 11.08 5.79 7.89
CA SER A 70 9.64 5.79 7.64
C SER A 70 9.09 7.20 7.43
N ASP A 71 9.53 8.18 8.22
CA ASP A 71 9.14 9.59 8.07
C ASP A 71 9.82 10.28 6.85
N GLY A 72 10.73 9.60 6.17
CA GLY A 72 11.53 10.13 5.05
C GLY A 72 10.85 10.12 3.68
N GLY A 73 9.53 10.10 3.61
CA GLY A 73 8.73 10.20 2.38
C GLY A 73 8.24 8.87 1.82
N ILE A 74 8.66 7.71 2.35
CA ILE A 74 8.16 6.42 1.89
C ILE A 74 6.69 6.20 2.27
N HIS A 75 6.26 6.65 3.44
CA HIS A 75 4.85 6.60 3.84
C HIS A 75 3.97 7.57 3.04
N GLU A 76 4.49 8.72 2.65
CA GLU A 76 3.79 9.63 1.74
C GLU A 76 3.47 8.93 0.41
N ALA A 77 4.46 8.24 -0.18
CA ALA A 77 4.24 7.45 -1.39
C ALA A 77 3.22 6.29 -1.21
N ILE A 78 3.22 5.65 -0.04
CA ILE A 78 2.24 4.61 0.30
C ILE A 78 0.85 5.23 0.41
N MET A 79 0.70 6.35 1.12
CA MET A 79 -0.58 7.05 1.29
C MET A 79 -1.14 7.55 -0.05
N ASP A 80 -0.31 8.14 -0.91
CA ASP A 80 -0.71 8.56 -2.25
C ASP A 80 -1.24 7.39 -3.09
N TYR A 81 -0.59 6.23 -2.98
CA TYR A 81 -1.06 5.01 -3.62
C TYR A 81 -2.39 4.53 -3.03
N GLU A 82 -2.51 4.48 -1.70
CA GLU A 82 -3.72 4.04 -1.01
C GLU A 82 -4.92 4.94 -1.35
N ASP A 83 -4.74 6.26 -1.37
CA ASP A 83 -5.78 7.22 -1.73
C ASP A 83 -6.26 7.02 -3.17
N THR A 84 -5.34 6.82 -4.11
CA THR A 84 -5.69 6.58 -5.52
C THR A 84 -6.44 5.27 -5.69
N VAL A 85 -5.87 4.18 -5.15
CA VAL A 85 -6.42 2.82 -5.30
C VAL A 85 -7.75 2.67 -4.55
N PHE A 86 -7.95 3.38 -3.44
CA PHE A 86 -9.21 3.36 -2.70
C PHE A 86 -10.39 3.73 -3.59
N TYR A 87 -10.32 4.85 -4.29
CA TYR A 87 -11.42 5.30 -5.15
C TYR A 87 -11.64 4.42 -6.38
N GLU A 88 -10.57 3.90 -6.97
CA GLU A 88 -10.67 2.94 -8.09
C GLU A 88 -11.38 1.65 -7.67
N ILE A 89 -10.97 1.07 -6.53
CA ILE A 89 -11.59 -0.15 -5.99
C ILE A 89 -13.04 0.12 -5.60
N LEU A 90 -13.32 1.27 -4.96
CA LEU A 90 -14.68 1.64 -4.58
C LEU A 90 -15.58 1.79 -5.81
N ALA A 91 -15.10 2.48 -6.85
CA ALA A 91 -15.81 2.64 -8.12
C ALA A 91 -16.17 1.28 -8.74
N GLU A 92 -15.20 0.36 -8.81
CA GLU A 92 -15.44 -1.01 -9.31
C GLU A 92 -16.49 -1.74 -8.47
N LYS A 93 -16.38 -1.70 -7.16
CA LYS A 93 -17.33 -2.40 -6.25
C LYS A 93 -18.75 -1.84 -6.40
N LEU A 94 -18.88 -0.53 -6.51
CA LEU A 94 -20.19 0.12 -6.69
C LEU A 94 -20.76 -0.17 -8.09
N ALA A 95 -19.96 -0.11 -9.13
CA ALA A 95 -20.37 -0.46 -10.48
C ALA A 95 -20.85 -1.92 -10.57
N ARG A 96 -20.12 -2.85 -9.95
CA ARG A 96 -20.53 -4.28 -9.88
C ARG A 96 -21.84 -4.47 -9.11
N ARG A 97 -22.02 -3.73 -8.01
CA ARG A 97 -23.30 -3.72 -7.24
C ARG A 97 -24.46 -3.29 -8.14
N ASP A 98 -24.30 -2.19 -8.86
CA ASP A 98 -25.34 -1.65 -9.74
C ASP A 98 -25.65 -2.57 -10.92
N MET A 99 -24.78 -3.50 -11.22
CA MET A 99 -24.97 -4.55 -12.22
C MET A 99 -25.39 -5.90 -11.60
N ASP A 100 -25.94 -5.87 -10.37
CA ASP A 100 -26.38 -7.08 -9.64
C ASP A 100 -25.29 -8.16 -9.51
N TYR A 101 -24.01 -7.75 -9.42
CA TYR A 101 -22.83 -8.62 -9.31
C TYR A 101 -22.73 -9.68 -10.42
N GLN A 102 -23.26 -9.41 -11.59
CA GLN A 102 -23.16 -10.33 -12.71
C GLN A 102 -21.68 -10.61 -13.07
N PRO A 103 -21.35 -11.85 -13.47
CA PRO A 103 -20.00 -12.13 -13.94
C PRO A 103 -19.60 -11.23 -15.11
N VAL A 104 -18.39 -10.73 -15.08
CA VAL A 104 -17.85 -9.89 -16.17
C VAL A 104 -17.65 -10.74 -17.42
N SER A 105 -18.15 -10.25 -18.53
CA SER A 105 -18.05 -10.88 -19.86
C SER A 105 -17.80 -9.80 -20.91
N ASN A 106 -17.50 -10.24 -22.15
CA ASN A 106 -17.35 -9.28 -23.25
C ASN A 106 -18.62 -8.46 -23.51
N ASP A 107 -19.79 -9.00 -23.16
CA ASP A 107 -21.07 -8.35 -23.44
C ASP A 107 -21.40 -7.22 -22.46
N ASN A 108 -20.86 -7.28 -21.24
CA ASN A 108 -21.13 -6.29 -20.19
C ASN A 108 -19.89 -5.48 -19.75
N TYR A 109 -18.72 -5.75 -20.32
CA TYR A 109 -17.48 -5.07 -19.95
C TYR A 109 -17.52 -3.56 -20.17
N GLU A 110 -18.01 -3.13 -21.33
CA GLU A 110 -18.12 -1.70 -21.65
C GLU A 110 -19.09 -0.98 -20.68
N ALA A 111 -20.18 -1.64 -20.33
CA ALA A 111 -21.13 -1.09 -19.35
C ALA A 111 -20.51 -0.98 -17.96
N LEU A 112 -19.70 -1.97 -17.54
CA LEU A 112 -18.95 -1.92 -16.28
C LEU A 112 -17.97 -0.75 -16.25
N VAL A 113 -17.15 -0.61 -17.30
CA VAL A 113 -16.17 0.49 -17.40
C VAL A 113 -16.85 1.85 -17.38
N SER A 114 -17.91 2.02 -18.18
CA SER A 114 -18.67 3.29 -18.19
C SER A 114 -19.24 3.65 -16.80
N ARG A 115 -19.74 2.66 -16.08
CA ARG A 115 -20.24 2.87 -14.71
C ARG A 115 -19.13 3.21 -13.72
N MET A 116 -17.96 2.58 -13.87
CA MET A 116 -16.77 2.91 -13.06
C MET A 116 -16.32 4.34 -13.33
N ASP A 117 -16.30 4.78 -14.59
CA ASP A 117 -15.92 6.15 -14.98
C ASP A 117 -16.87 7.18 -14.38
N ASP A 118 -18.18 6.90 -14.33
CA ASP A 118 -19.17 7.75 -13.66
C ASP A 118 -18.85 7.93 -12.16
N TYR A 119 -18.51 6.83 -11.47
CA TYR A 119 -18.14 6.88 -10.05
C TYR A 119 -16.80 7.59 -9.83
N ILE A 120 -15.80 7.34 -10.67
CA ILE A 120 -14.50 8.02 -10.58
C ILE A 120 -14.69 9.53 -10.74
N ALA A 121 -15.48 9.97 -11.72
CA ALA A 121 -15.76 11.39 -11.92
C ALA A 121 -16.48 12.02 -10.71
N GLU A 122 -17.40 11.28 -10.08
CA GLU A 122 -18.06 11.73 -8.85
C GLU A 122 -17.04 11.86 -7.69
N PHE A 123 -16.16 10.87 -7.50
CA PHE A 123 -15.17 10.90 -6.43
C PHE A 123 -14.08 11.97 -6.64
N GLU A 124 -13.70 12.24 -7.88
CA GLU A 124 -12.80 13.35 -8.22
C GLU A 124 -13.41 14.71 -7.88
N ALA A 125 -14.71 14.87 -8.08
CA ALA A 125 -15.42 16.13 -7.84
C ALA A 125 -15.78 16.35 -6.36
N HIS A 126 -16.16 15.31 -5.63
CA HIS A 126 -16.81 15.43 -4.33
C HIS A 126 -16.21 14.50 -3.24
N GLY A 127 -15.20 13.68 -3.57
CA GLY A 127 -14.67 12.70 -2.62
C GLY A 127 -15.77 11.74 -2.14
N THR A 128 -15.94 11.64 -0.83
CA THR A 128 -16.96 10.80 -0.19
C THR A 128 -18.22 11.57 0.24
N ASP A 129 -18.33 12.86 -0.07
CA ASP A 129 -19.38 13.74 0.47
C ASP A 129 -20.80 13.27 0.12
N ASN A 130 -20.97 12.66 -1.04
CA ASN A 130 -22.26 12.18 -1.53
C ASN A 130 -22.51 10.68 -1.24
N ILE A 131 -21.60 10.03 -0.51
CA ILE A 131 -21.81 8.65 -0.09
C ILE A 131 -22.62 8.63 1.21
N SER A 132 -23.72 7.87 1.21
CA SER A 132 -24.52 7.63 2.41
C SER A 132 -24.62 6.15 2.70
N ILE A 133 -24.63 5.81 3.99
CA ILE A 133 -24.90 4.44 4.46
C ILE A 133 -26.28 4.47 5.11
N PRO A 134 -27.32 3.90 4.45
CA PRO A 134 -28.64 3.80 5.03
C PRO A 134 -28.62 3.07 6.38
N ASP A 135 -29.46 3.48 7.30
CA ASP A 135 -29.63 2.87 8.62
C ASP A 135 -28.38 2.94 9.55
N MET A 136 -27.43 3.81 9.24
CA MET A 136 -26.34 4.13 10.15
C MET A 136 -26.76 5.28 11.06
N ASP A 137 -27.02 4.99 12.33
CA ASP A 137 -27.23 6.02 13.36
C ASP A 137 -25.88 6.73 13.59
N LEU A 138 -25.66 7.84 12.93
CA LEU A 138 -24.54 8.72 13.22
C LEU A 138 -24.88 9.56 14.46
N PRO A 139 -23.93 9.71 15.40
CA PRO A 139 -24.15 10.50 16.61
C PRO A 139 -24.35 11.99 16.31
#